data_6943ddb757b7b71f1215fad3c0701441
#
_entry.id   6943ddb757b7b71f1215fad3c0701441
#
_cell.length_a   1.000
_cell.length_b   1.000
_cell.length_c   1.000
_cell.angle_alpha   90.00
_cell.angle_beta   90.00
_cell.angle_gamma   90.00
#
_symmetry.space_group_name_H-M   'P 1'
#
loop_
_entity.id
_entity.type
_entity.pdbx_description
1 polymer ?
#
loop_
_entity_poly.entity_id
_entity_poly.type
_entity_poly.pdbx_seq_one_letter_code
_entity_poly.pdbx_strand_id
1 'polypeptide(L)'
;MGGVVALTGNVDRVRTAIANASRSTGMDFDYLLGQAQLESGLNPGARAGTSSATGLYQFIDQSWLGIVKQHGAQNGLGWASNAITRAGNRWVVNDPQMKSAILNLRSNPEVSATMAAEFASDNQASLESSLGRGATGTDLYMAHFLGLGGAKSFLQTMQSNPGASGAAMFPAAARANRSIFYDAGGNARSLSDIYQRFAAKLDKGAAKVGATSLASDALDGSGATAFAKAYGTSAFETAKANFASLASVTGLGTGLGDAQVITGSADTSGSAAAWAKAALMRVNGTQPSAGAPTNPASNASAVNLLRPRPDNARLAYLMLASLGA
;
A
#
# COMPACT_ATOMS: atom_id res chain seq x y z
N MET A 1 -15.71 -8.66 -30.74
CA MET A 1 -16.01 -7.46 -29.93
C MET A 1 -16.48 -7.75 -28.48
N GLY A 2 -16.56 -9.01 -28.01
CA GLY A 2 -17.06 -9.34 -26.66
C GLY A 2 -16.08 -9.16 -25.48
N GLY A 3 -14.77 -9.12 -25.72
CA GLY A 3 -13.79 -9.12 -24.63
C GLY A 3 -13.59 -7.79 -23.90
N VAL A 4 -13.74 -6.67 -24.58
CA VAL A 4 -13.52 -5.33 -23.99
C VAL A 4 -14.67 -4.93 -23.06
N VAL A 5 -15.91 -5.25 -23.42
CA VAL A 5 -17.11 -4.95 -22.60
C VAL A 5 -17.12 -5.77 -21.30
N ALA A 6 -16.64 -7.01 -21.33
CA ALA A 6 -16.56 -7.84 -20.12
C ALA A 6 -15.47 -7.39 -19.15
N LEU A 7 -14.35 -6.85 -19.63
CA LEU A 7 -13.27 -6.33 -18.81
C LEU A 7 -13.64 -5.02 -18.12
N THR A 8 -14.32 -4.11 -18.81
CA THR A 8 -14.81 -2.86 -18.22
C THR A 8 -15.84 -3.12 -17.12
N GLY A 9 -16.82 -4.00 -17.36
CA GLY A 9 -17.84 -4.35 -16.37
C GLY A 9 -17.28 -4.97 -15.09
N ASN A 10 -16.17 -5.72 -15.16
CA ASN A 10 -15.52 -6.29 -13.97
C ASN A 10 -14.78 -5.23 -13.15
N VAL A 11 -14.10 -4.30 -13.81
CA VAL A 11 -13.40 -3.19 -13.12
C VAL A 11 -14.41 -2.27 -12.42
N ASP A 12 -15.52 -1.94 -13.08
CA ASP A 12 -16.57 -1.10 -12.50
C ASP A 12 -17.23 -1.76 -11.27
N ARG A 13 -17.47 -3.08 -11.33
CA ARG A 13 -17.96 -3.85 -10.19
C ARG A 13 -16.99 -3.82 -9.02
N VAL A 14 -15.69 -4.01 -9.28
CA VAL A 14 -14.64 -3.94 -8.25
C VAL A 14 -14.59 -2.55 -7.62
N ARG A 15 -14.63 -1.49 -8.41
CA ARG A 15 -14.65 -0.10 -7.89
C ARG A 15 -15.88 0.17 -7.04
N THR A 16 -17.05 -0.30 -7.47
CA THR A 16 -18.29 -0.18 -6.70
C THR A 16 -18.19 -0.94 -5.37
N ALA A 17 -17.64 -2.15 -5.38
CA ALA A 17 -17.41 -2.94 -4.18
C ALA A 17 -16.48 -2.21 -3.18
N ILE A 18 -15.39 -1.63 -3.67
CA ILE A 18 -14.46 -0.83 -2.85
C ILE A 18 -15.15 0.43 -2.30
N ALA A 19 -15.93 1.15 -3.12
CA ALA A 19 -16.67 2.32 -2.68
C ALA A 19 -17.72 2.00 -1.60
N ASN A 20 -18.37 0.84 -1.71
CA ASN A 20 -19.31 0.38 -0.69
C ASN A 20 -18.59 0.03 0.62
N ALA A 21 -17.47 -0.68 0.55
CA ALA A 21 -16.64 -1.01 1.70
C ALA A 21 -16.10 0.25 2.40
N SER A 22 -15.60 1.21 1.64
CA SER A 22 -15.16 2.52 2.14
C SER A 22 -16.29 3.23 2.92
N ARG A 23 -17.49 3.30 2.35
CA ARG A 23 -18.64 3.95 3.01
C ARG A 23 -19.10 3.24 4.28
N SER A 24 -19.06 1.91 4.30
CA SER A 24 -19.54 1.14 5.45
C SER A 24 -18.57 1.14 6.63
N THR A 25 -17.27 1.26 6.37
CA THR A 25 -16.22 1.19 7.41
C THR A 25 -15.60 2.56 7.74
N GLY A 26 -15.82 3.57 6.89
CA GLY A 26 -15.13 4.86 6.98
C GLY A 26 -13.70 4.86 6.45
N MET A 27 -13.22 3.72 5.92
CA MET A 27 -11.87 3.65 5.35
C MET A 27 -11.75 4.44 4.07
N ASP A 28 -10.60 5.08 3.87
CA ASP A 28 -10.33 5.90 2.68
C ASP A 28 -10.43 5.06 1.39
N PHE A 29 -11.20 5.58 0.43
CA PHE A 29 -11.45 4.90 -0.85
C PHE A 29 -10.18 4.77 -1.70
N ASP A 30 -9.38 5.84 -1.78
CA ASP A 30 -8.20 5.87 -2.64
C ASP A 30 -7.09 4.97 -2.07
N TYR A 31 -7.00 4.83 -0.73
CA TYR A 31 -6.15 3.84 -0.08
C TYR A 31 -6.56 2.41 -0.47
N LEU A 32 -7.84 2.05 -0.29
CA LEU A 32 -8.34 0.71 -0.61
C LEU A 32 -8.16 0.39 -2.09
N LEU A 33 -8.42 1.36 -2.97
CA LEU A 33 -8.25 1.22 -4.41
C LEU A 33 -6.78 1.03 -4.80
N GLY A 34 -5.89 1.83 -4.21
CA GLY A 34 -4.44 1.73 -4.40
C GLY A 34 -3.88 0.40 -3.95
N GLN A 35 -4.30 -0.09 -2.79
CA GLN A 35 -3.92 -1.39 -2.28
C GLN A 35 -4.39 -2.52 -3.22
N ALA A 36 -5.65 -2.54 -3.61
CA ALA A 36 -6.20 -3.54 -4.54
C ALA A 36 -5.46 -3.55 -5.89
N GLN A 37 -5.10 -2.36 -6.41
CA GLN A 37 -4.29 -2.24 -7.62
C GLN A 37 -2.89 -2.83 -7.45
N LEU A 38 -2.23 -2.60 -6.31
CA LEU A 38 -0.89 -3.13 -6.04
C LEU A 38 -0.89 -4.64 -5.83
N GLU A 39 -1.93 -5.20 -5.19
CA GLU A 39 -2.00 -6.60 -4.84
C GLU A 39 -2.40 -7.50 -6.02
N SER A 40 -3.36 -7.07 -6.81
CA SER A 40 -3.94 -7.92 -7.85
C SER A 40 -4.13 -7.26 -9.22
N GLY A 41 -3.86 -5.96 -9.34
CA GLY A 41 -4.24 -5.19 -10.53
C GLY A 41 -5.75 -5.09 -10.70
N LEU A 42 -6.51 -5.00 -9.61
CA LEU A 42 -7.98 -5.05 -9.55
C LEU A 42 -8.58 -6.37 -10.06
N ASN A 43 -7.85 -7.47 -9.99
CA ASN A 43 -8.32 -8.78 -10.41
C ASN A 43 -8.82 -9.60 -9.20
N PRO A 44 -10.14 -9.80 -9.01
CA PRO A 44 -10.67 -10.60 -7.91
C PRO A 44 -10.36 -12.09 -8.03
N GLY A 45 -9.99 -12.57 -9.22
CA GLY A 45 -9.58 -13.95 -9.47
C GLY A 45 -8.08 -14.21 -9.33
N ALA A 46 -7.28 -13.20 -8.94
CA ALA A 46 -5.83 -13.35 -8.83
C ALA A 46 -5.43 -14.41 -7.80
N ARG A 47 -4.43 -15.22 -8.14
CA ARG A 47 -3.86 -16.26 -7.27
C ARG A 47 -2.34 -16.19 -7.33
N ALA A 48 -1.69 -16.24 -6.16
CA ALA A 48 -0.24 -16.32 -6.11
C ALA A 48 0.23 -17.74 -6.47
N GLY A 49 1.33 -17.83 -7.22
CA GLY A 49 1.90 -19.13 -7.63
C GLY A 49 2.62 -19.88 -6.50
N THR A 50 3.04 -19.17 -5.45
CA THR A 50 3.94 -19.71 -4.40
C THR A 50 3.36 -19.61 -2.98
N SER A 51 2.15 -19.10 -2.82
CA SER A 51 1.47 -18.95 -1.53
C SER A 51 -0.03 -19.17 -1.67
N SER A 52 -0.76 -19.17 -0.53
CA SER A 52 -2.23 -19.24 -0.54
C SER A 52 -2.91 -17.89 -0.81
N ALA A 53 -2.15 -16.82 -1.12
CA ALA A 53 -2.69 -15.49 -1.37
C ALA A 53 -3.64 -15.51 -2.58
N THR A 54 -4.84 -14.99 -2.39
CA THR A 54 -5.93 -15.07 -3.38
C THR A 54 -6.80 -13.84 -3.32
N GLY A 55 -7.36 -13.46 -4.47
CA GLY A 55 -8.39 -12.45 -4.62
C GLY A 55 -7.86 -11.04 -4.75
N LEU A 56 -8.78 -10.09 -4.65
CA LEU A 56 -8.56 -8.68 -4.90
C LEU A 56 -7.43 -8.08 -4.01
N TYR A 57 -7.36 -8.50 -2.74
CA TYR A 57 -6.41 -8.03 -1.75
C TYR A 57 -5.37 -9.08 -1.33
N GLN A 58 -5.26 -10.17 -2.09
CA GLN A 58 -4.25 -11.22 -1.89
C GLN A 58 -4.19 -11.75 -0.43
N PHE A 59 -5.35 -11.96 0.21
CA PHE A 59 -5.40 -12.56 1.53
C PHE A 59 -4.89 -14.01 1.52
N ILE A 60 -4.03 -14.35 2.46
CA ILE A 60 -3.70 -15.76 2.74
C ILE A 60 -4.77 -16.40 3.62
N ASP A 61 -4.78 -17.73 3.67
CA ASP A 61 -5.77 -18.51 4.40
C ASP A 61 -5.94 -18.07 5.85
N GLN A 62 -4.86 -17.92 6.61
CA GLN A 62 -4.94 -17.60 8.04
C GLN A 62 -5.44 -16.19 8.32
N SER A 63 -4.96 -15.20 7.56
CA SER A 63 -5.45 -13.83 7.68
C SER A 63 -6.92 -13.72 7.28
N TRP A 64 -7.31 -14.43 6.21
CA TRP A 64 -8.70 -14.48 5.77
C TRP A 64 -9.63 -15.09 6.82
N LEU A 65 -9.27 -16.26 7.34
CA LEU A 65 -10.07 -16.92 8.38
C LEU A 65 -10.16 -16.04 9.63
N GLY A 66 -9.07 -15.36 10.00
CA GLY A 66 -9.05 -14.45 11.15
C GLY A 66 -10.02 -13.29 10.99
N ILE A 67 -9.97 -12.58 9.87
CA ILE A 67 -10.83 -11.41 9.64
C ILE A 67 -12.29 -11.81 9.47
N VAL A 68 -12.58 -12.92 8.78
CA VAL A 68 -13.95 -13.45 8.67
C VAL A 68 -14.48 -13.91 10.03
N LYS A 69 -13.64 -14.50 10.88
CA LYS A 69 -14.04 -14.83 12.26
C LYS A 69 -14.44 -13.61 13.05
N GLN A 70 -13.68 -12.54 12.93
CA GLN A 70 -13.85 -11.31 13.72
C GLN A 70 -15.01 -10.47 13.20
N HIS A 71 -15.09 -10.22 11.91
CA HIS A 71 -16.02 -9.28 11.29
C HIS A 71 -17.12 -9.91 10.44
N GLY A 72 -17.03 -11.22 10.20
CA GLY A 72 -17.97 -11.90 9.29
C GLY A 72 -19.43 -11.82 9.74
N ALA A 73 -19.70 -11.96 11.04
CA ALA A 73 -21.08 -11.97 11.53
C ALA A 73 -21.81 -10.65 11.25
N GLN A 74 -21.17 -9.51 11.47
CA GLN A 74 -21.75 -8.18 11.24
C GLN A 74 -21.88 -7.83 9.74
N ASN A 75 -21.13 -8.52 8.89
CA ASN A 75 -21.12 -8.32 7.44
C ASN A 75 -21.87 -9.43 6.66
N GLY A 76 -22.86 -10.07 7.29
CA GLY A 76 -23.72 -11.10 6.65
C GLY A 76 -23.06 -12.47 6.44
N LEU A 77 -21.87 -12.70 7.01
CA LEU A 77 -21.12 -13.95 6.92
C LEU A 77 -21.17 -14.75 8.24
N GLY A 78 -22.25 -14.64 9.00
CA GLY A 78 -22.40 -15.34 10.28
C GLY A 78 -22.21 -16.85 10.17
N TRP A 79 -22.66 -17.47 9.09
CA TRP A 79 -22.44 -18.89 8.80
C TRP A 79 -20.94 -19.24 8.71
N ALA A 80 -20.14 -18.38 8.06
CA ALA A 80 -18.70 -18.58 7.91
C ALA A 80 -17.97 -18.31 9.24
N SER A 81 -18.28 -17.20 9.92
CA SER A 81 -17.72 -16.87 11.22
C SER A 81 -17.96 -17.97 12.26
N ASN A 82 -19.16 -18.55 12.30
CA ASN A 82 -19.49 -19.62 13.25
C ASN A 82 -18.72 -20.92 12.98
N ALA A 83 -18.41 -21.22 11.71
CA ALA A 83 -17.66 -22.41 11.33
C ALA A 83 -16.15 -22.30 11.62
N ILE A 84 -15.63 -21.08 11.86
CA ILE A 84 -14.21 -20.85 12.15
C ILE A 84 -13.97 -20.94 13.63
N THR A 85 -13.03 -21.79 14.05
CA THR A 85 -12.61 -21.99 15.44
C THR A 85 -11.10 -21.78 15.58
N ARG A 86 -10.61 -21.70 16.82
CA ARG A 86 -9.20 -21.56 17.11
C ARG A 86 -8.62 -22.87 17.61
N ALA A 87 -7.49 -23.29 17.02
CA ALA A 87 -6.69 -24.44 17.49
C ALA A 87 -5.24 -23.94 17.68
N GLY A 88 -4.85 -23.73 18.92
CA GLY A 88 -3.59 -23.06 19.26
C GLY A 88 -3.54 -21.66 18.64
N ASN A 89 -2.49 -21.39 17.88
CA ASN A 89 -2.30 -20.10 17.19
C ASN A 89 -2.91 -20.05 15.78
N ARG A 90 -3.70 -21.05 15.38
CA ARG A 90 -4.25 -21.14 14.01
C ARG A 90 -5.78 -21.07 14.02
N TRP A 91 -6.32 -20.43 12.99
CA TRP A 91 -7.73 -20.53 12.67
C TRP A 91 -7.97 -21.78 11.83
N VAL A 92 -8.99 -22.55 12.21
CA VAL A 92 -9.35 -23.82 11.57
C VAL A 92 -10.84 -23.87 11.26
N VAL A 93 -11.16 -24.60 10.20
CA VAL A 93 -12.53 -25.02 9.84
C VAL A 93 -12.47 -26.53 9.67
N ASN A 94 -13.23 -27.26 10.50
CA ASN A 94 -13.15 -28.73 10.56
C ASN A 94 -13.75 -29.39 9.30
N ASP A 95 -14.81 -28.81 8.75
CA ASP A 95 -15.43 -29.29 7.51
C ASP A 95 -14.65 -28.78 6.28
N PRO A 96 -14.09 -29.66 5.44
CA PRO A 96 -13.33 -29.27 4.24
C PRO A 96 -14.16 -28.52 3.19
N GLN A 97 -15.46 -28.85 3.05
CA GLN A 97 -16.34 -28.18 2.09
C GLN A 97 -16.64 -26.75 2.57
N MET A 98 -16.95 -26.60 3.85
CA MET A 98 -17.14 -25.31 4.49
C MET A 98 -15.87 -24.46 4.41
N LYS A 99 -14.70 -25.05 4.69
CA LYS A 99 -13.42 -24.37 4.54
C LYS A 99 -13.20 -23.85 3.12
N SER A 100 -13.45 -24.68 2.11
CA SER A 100 -13.35 -24.30 0.71
C SER A 100 -14.30 -23.16 0.35
N ALA A 101 -15.56 -23.25 0.78
CA ALA A 101 -16.55 -22.20 0.58
C ALA A 101 -16.10 -20.85 1.19
N ILE A 102 -15.62 -20.86 2.44
CA ILE A 102 -15.13 -19.66 3.13
C ILE A 102 -13.90 -19.08 2.40
N LEU A 103 -12.94 -19.90 2.01
CA LEU A 103 -11.74 -19.45 1.31
C LEU A 103 -12.04 -18.90 -0.09
N ASN A 104 -13.05 -19.42 -0.78
CA ASN A 104 -13.45 -18.93 -2.10
C ASN A 104 -14.09 -17.54 -2.06
N LEU A 105 -14.61 -17.08 -0.92
CA LEU A 105 -15.13 -15.72 -0.76
C LEU A 105 -14.07 -14.63 -1.03
N ARG A 106 -12.78 -14.95 -0.96
CA ARG A 106 -11.68 -14.02 -1.33
C ARG A 106 -11.76 -13.56 -2.78
N SER A 107 -12.36 -14.39 -3.65
CA SER A 107 -12.57 -14.06 -5.07
C SER A 107 -13.86 -13.30 -5.34
N ASN A 108 -14.71 -13.10 -4.34
CA ASN A 108 -15.87 -12.22 -4.44
C ASN A 108 -15.45 -10.79 -4.13
N PRO A 109 -15.56 -9.84 -5.07
CA PRO A 109 -15.03 -8.48 -4.88
C PRO A 109 -15.71 -7.73 -3.75
N GLU A 110 -17.02 -7.91 -3.53
CA GLU A 110 -17.78 -7.23 -2.48
C GLU A 110 -17.32 -7.72 -1.10
N VAL A 111 -17.24 -9.02 -0.89
CA VAL A 111 -16.80 -9.61 0.37
C VAL A 111 -15.33 -9.30 0.63
N SER A 112 -14.49 -9.44 -0.39
CA SER A 112 -13.06 -9.18 -0.27
C SER A 112 -12.76 -7.71 0.07
N ALA A 113 -13.48 -6.76 -0.55
CA ALA A 113 -13.32 -5.34 -0.26
C ALA A 113 -13.79 -4.99 1.16
N THR A 114 -14.94 -5.52 1.59
CA THR A 114 -15.45 -5.30 2.95
C THR A 114 -14.47 -5.84 4.00
N MET A 115 -14.00 -7.08 3.84
CA MET A 115 -13.04 -7.66 4.79
C MET A 115 -11.68 -6.96 4.78
N ALA A 116 -11.25 -6.42 3.64
CA ALA A 116 -10.03 -5.63 3.56
C ALA A 116 -10.18 -4.28 4.28
N ALA A 117 -11.32 -3.63 4.15
CA ALA A 117 -11.62 -2.38 4.83
C ALA A 117 -11.71 -2.58 6.36
N GLU A 118 -12.36 -3.64 6.82
CA GLU A 118 -12.40 -4.01 8.25
C GLU A 118 -10.99 -4.27 8.80
N PHE A 119 -10.17 -5.03 8.06
CA PHE A 119 -8.78 -5.30 8.45
C PHE A 119 -7.92 -4.05 8.50
N ALA A 120 -8.12 -3.13 7.55
CA ALA A 120 -7.44 -1.84 7.54
C ALA A 120 -7.88 -0.97 8.72
N SER A 121 -9.17 -0.97 9.06
CA SER A 121 -9.71 -0.24 10.22
C SER A 121 -9.14 -0.75 11.54
N ASP A 122 -9.04 -2.08 11.74
CA ASP A 122 -8.40 -2.67 12.93
C ASP A 122 -6.92 -2.25 13.03
N ASN A 123 -6.20 -2.31 11.90
CA ASN A 123 -4.80 -1.90 11.85
C ASN A 123 -4.65 -0.40 12.13
N GLN A 124 -5.54 0.43 11.57
CA GLN A 124 -5.56 1.87 11.82
C GLN A 124 -5.68 2.17 13.30
N ALA A 125 -6.72 1.67 13.96
CA ALA A 125 -6.95 1.89 15.39
C ALA A 125 -5.75 1.43 16.24
N SER A 126 -5.16 0.30 15.88
CA SER A 126 -4.00 -0.25 16.59
C SER A 126 -2.71 0.55 16.39
N LEU A 127 -2.49 1.09 15.18
CA LEU A 127 -1.36 1.98 14.87
C LEU A 127 -1.52 3.33 15.54
N GLU A 128 -2.70 3.94 15.46
CA GLU A 128 -2.99 5.24 16.09
C GLU A 128 -2.78 5.19 17.59
N SER A 129 -3.29 4.14 18.25
CA SER A 129 -3.05 3.90 19.68
C SER A 129 -1.56 3.78 20.02
N SER A 130 -0.77 3.15 19.14
CA SER A 130 0.66 2.89 19.36
C SER A 130 1.55 4.10 19.05
N LEU A 131 1.14 4.93 18.09
CA LEU A 131 1.94 6.05 17.57
C LEU A 131 1.55 7.39 18.20
N GLY A 132 0.39 7.48 18.84
CA GLY A 132 -0.14 8.73 19.42
C GLY A 132 -0.52 9.78 18.37
N ARG A 133 -0.80 9.36 17.14
CA ARG A 133 -1.22 10.22 16.01
C ARG A 133 -2.14 9.47 15.05
N GLY A 134 -2.83 10.19 14.18
CA GLY A 134 -3.57 9.60 13.08
C GLY A 134 -2.68 8.75 12.17
N ALA A 135 -3.21 7.64 11.70
CA ALA A 135 -2.52 6.77 10.76
C ALA A 135 -2.65 7.30 9.32
N THR A 136 -1.66 7.03 8.49
CA THR A 136 -1.66 7.33 7.07
C THR A 136 -1.89 6.06 6.25
N GLY A 137 -2.26 6.21 4.97
CA GLY A 137 -2.34 5.07 4.06
C GLY A 137 -1.01 4.32 3.94
N THR A 138 0.12 5.04 4.03
CA THR A 138 1.45 4.41 4.04
C THR A 138 1.66 3.59 5.31
N ASP A 139 1.24 4.06 6.48
CA ASP A 139 1.33 3.30 7.74
C ASP A 139 0.56 1.98 7.63
N LEU A 140 -0.64 2.01 7.06
CA LEU A 140 -1.43 0.80 6.82
C LEU A 140 -0.77 -0.13 5.80
N TYR A 141 -0.18 0.42 4.75
CA TYR A 141 0.55 -0.40 3.78
C TYR A 141 1.80 -1.03 4.38
N MET A 142 2.47 -0.34 5.32
CA MET A 142 3.56 -0.91 6.12
C MET A 142 3.07 -2.05 7.01
N ALA A 143 1.88 -1.93 7.62
CA ALA A 143 1.26 -3.02 8.40
C ALA A 143 0.93 -4.23 7.52
N HIS A 144 0.50 -4.00 6.29
CA HIS A 144 0.32 -5.08 5.30
C HIS A 144 1.66 -5.74 4.94
N PHE A 145 2.72 -4.96 4.74
CA PHE A 145 4.04 -5.46 4.30
C PHE A 145 4.87 -6.13 5.40
N LEU A 146 4.93 -5.54 6.60
CA LEU A 146 5.74 -6.02 7.74
C LEU A 146 4.93 -6.77 8.80
N GLY A 147 3.62 -6.86 8.63
CA GLY A 147 2.71 -7.20 9.71
C GLY A 147 2.55 -6.05 10.72
N LEU A 148 1.47 -6.06 11.50
CA LEU A 148 1.14 -4.98 12.44
C LEU A 148 2.27 -4.73 13.47
N GLY A 149 2.86 -5.78 14.03
CA GLY A 149 3.96 -5.66 14.99
C GLY A 149 5.22 -5.06 14.36
N GLY A 150 5.58 -5.51 13.15
CA GLY A 150 6.72 -4.97 12.41
C GLY A 150 6.51 -3.51 12.02
N ALA A 151 5.30 -3.15 11.59
CA ALA A 151 4.96 -1.78 11.27
C ALA A 151 5.03 -0.85 12.50
N LYS A 152 4.50 -1.26 13.65
CA LYS A 152 4.62 -0.50 14.90
C LYS A 152 6.09 -0.23 15.25
N SER A 153 6.91 -1.27 15.24
CA SER A 153 8.35 -1.15 15.51
C SER A 153 9.04 -0.22 14.52
N PHE A 154 8.76 -0.38 13.22
CA PHE A 154 9.30 0.47 12.16
C PHE A 154 8.93 1.94 12.38
N LEU A 155 7.64 2.22 12.55
CA LEU A 155 7.10 3.58 12.62
C LEU A 155 7.52 4.29 13.92
N GLN A 156 7.51 3.60 15.06
CA GLN A 156 8.01 4.16 16.33
C GLN A 156 9.50 4.51 16.26
N THR A 157 10.31 3.60 15.67
CA THR A 157 11.74 3.89 15.47
C THR A 157 11.93 5.05 14.50
N MET A 158 11.15 5.11 13.42
CA MET A 158 11.25 6.20 12.44
C MET A 158 10.87 7.56 13.04
N GLN A 159 9.94 7.63 14.00
CA GLN A 159 9.60 8.86 14.70
C GLN A 159 10.79 9.45 15.48
N SER A 160 11.62 8.61 16.10
CA SER A 160 12.76 9.01 16.91
C SER A 160 14.09 9.02 16.13
N ASN A 161 14.25 8.14 15.16
CA ASN A 161 15.46 7.97 14.36
C ASN A 161 15.13 7.61 12.90
N PRO A 162 14.70 8.57 12.08
CA PRO A 162 14.33 8.34 10.68
C PRO A 162 15.50 7.86 9.82
N GLY A 163 16.75 8.15 10.22
CA GLY A 163 17.97 7.71 9.57
C GLY A 163 18.41 6.28 9.89
N ALA A 164 17.73 5.57 10.81
CA ALA A 164 18.09 4.20 11.16
C ALA A 164 18.01 3.27 9.93
N SER A 165 18.91 2.28 9.89
CA SER A 165 18.96 1.32 8.78
C SER A 165 17.80 0.34 8.86
N GLY A 166 16.92 0.35 7.84
CA GLY A 166 15.84 -0.62 7.74
C GLY A 166 16.33 -2.06 7.60
N ALA A 167 17.46 -2.28 6.90
CA ALA A 167 18.02 -3.61 6.72
C ALA A 167 18.57 -4.20 8.02
N ALA A 168 19.15 -3.37 8.89
CA ALA A 168 19.60 -3.80 10.21
C ALA A 168 18.42 -4.16 11.12
N MET A 169 17.35 -3.39 11.05
CA MET A 169 16.16 -3.60 11.87
C MET A 169 15.33 -4.82 11.40
N PHE A 170 15.27 -5.07 10.09
CA PHE A 170 14.47 -6.14 9.47
C PHE A 170 15.32 -7.02 8.54
N PRO A 171 16.32 -7.78 9.04
CA PRO A 171 17.28 -8.48 8.19
C PRO A 171 16.63 -9.57 7.32
N ALA A 172 15.58 -10.22 7.79
CA ALA A 172 14.85 -11.22 7.00
C ALA A 172 14.08 -10.57 5.84
N ALA A 173 13.37 -9.46 6.11
CA ALA A 173 12.69 -8.66 5.09
C ALA A 173 13.68 -8.09 4.06
N ALA A 174 14.82 -7.60 4.53
CA ALA A 174 15.85 -7.04 3.69
C ALA A 174 16.47 -8.07 2.73
N ARG A 175 16.71 -9.31 3.19
CA ARG A 175 17.18 -10.41 2.32
C ARG A 175 16.21 -10.72 1.19
N ALA A 176 14.93 -10.78 1.50
CA ALA A 176 13.91 -11.13 0.50
C ALA A 176 13.48 -9.97 -0.40
N ASN A 177 13.69 -8.71 0.04
CA ASN A 177 13.24 -7.52 -0.69
C ASN A 177 14.39 -6.52 -0.88
N ARG A 178 15.53 -6.97 -1.44
CA ARG A 178 16.72 -6.15 -1.57
C ARG A 178 16.48 -4.80 -2.21
N SER A 179 15.66 -4.72 -3.25
CA SER A 179 15.35 -3.45 -3.95
C SER A 179 14.60 -2.43 -3.09
N ILE A 180 13.95 -2.87 -2.00
CA ILE A 180 13.29 -2.00 -1.03
C ILE A 180 14.30 -1.49 0.01
N PHE A 181 15.11 -2.41 0.55
CA PHE A 181 15.99 -2.14 1.69
C PHE A 181 17.37 -1.63 1.30
N TYR A 182 17.78 -1.77 0.04
CA TYR A 182 19.07 -1.32 -0.46
C TYR A 182 18.90 -0.48 -1.72
N ASP A 183 19.84 0.45 -1.94
CA ASP A 183 19.94 1.23 -3.17
C ASP A 183 20.63 0.44 -4.30
N ALA A 184 20.83 1.08 -5.46
CA ALA A 184 21.51 0.46 -6.59
C ALA A 184 23.00 0.19 -6.31
N GLY A 185 23.62 0.96 -5.41
CA GLY A 185 25.01 0.78 -4.95
C GLY A 185 25.17 -0.28 -3.87
N GLY A 186 24.05 -0.87 -3.37
CA GLY A 186 24.07 -1.87 -2.30
C GLY A 186 24.10 -1.26 -0.89
N ASN A 187 23.98 0.06 -0.73
CA ASN A 187 23.90 0.71 0.56
C ASN A 187 22.52 0.49 1.19
N ALA A 188 22.48 0.26 2.50
CA ALA A 188 21.22 0.10 3.23
C ALA A 188 20.45 1.43 3.28
N ARG A 189 19.16 1.39 2.97
CA ARG A 189 18.27 2.54 3.05
C ARG A 189 17.89 2.85 4.48
N SER A 190 17.66 4.14 4.74
CA SER A 190 17.05 4.61 5.98
C SER A 190 15.58 4.20 6.09
N LEU A 191 15.02 4.25 7.30
CA LEU A 191 13.59 4.04 7.51
C LEU A 191 12.76 5.07 6.74
N SER A 192 13.17 6.34 6.75
CA SER A 192 12.48 7.39 5.99
C SER A 192 12.49 7.15 4.49
N ASP A 193 13.62 6.70 3.90
CA ASP A 193 13.70 6.38 2.47
C ASP A 193 12.77 5.21 2.11
N ILE A 194 12.73 4.18 2.94
CA ILE A 194 11.85 3.03 2.74
C ILE A 194 10.38 3.47 2.81
N TYR A 195 10.02 4.28 3.80
CA TYR A 195 8.66 4.80 3.96
C TYR A 195 8.20 5.61 2.75
N GLN A 196 9.02 6.55 2.28
CA GLN A 196 8.72 7.36 1.10
C GLN A 196 8.54 6.52 -0.17
N ARG A 197 9.33 5.44 -0.33
CA ARG A 197 9.18 4.51 -1.45
C ARG A 197 7.86 3.77 -1.42
N PHE A 198 7.37 3.41 -0.23
CA PHE A 198 6.06 2.80 -0.08
C PHE A 198 4.94 3.79 -0.38
N ALA A 199 5.05 5.04 0.12
CA ALA A 199 4.12 6.11 -0.19
C ALA A 199 4.00 6.32 -1.71
N ALA A 200 5.13 6.56 -2.38
CA ALA A 200 5.15 6.75 -3.83
C ALA A 200 4.62 5.55 -4.62
N LYS A 201 4.86 4.34 -4.14
CA LYS A 201 4.33 3.12 -4.76
C LYS A 201 2.81 3.03 -4.64
N LEU A 202 2.28 3.34 -3.44
CA LEU A 202 0.84 3.32 -3.17
C LEU A 202 0.12 4.38 -4.01
N ASP A 203 0.61 5.61 -4.03
CA ASP A 203 0.04 6.71 -4.81
C ASP A 203 0.07 6.42 -6.31
N LYS A 204 1.18 5.91 -6.81
CA LYS A 204 1.30 5.52 -8.23
C LYS A 204 0.33 4.38 -8.58
N GLY A 205 0.13 3.44 -7.68
CA GLY A 205 -0.85 2.37 -7.85
C GLY A 205 -2.27 2.92 -7.94
N ALA A 206 -2.65 3.77 -7.00
CA ALA A 206 -3.97 4.39 -6.91
C ALA A 206 -4.25 5.30 -8.11
N ALA A 207 -3.29 6.14 -8.51
CA ALA A 207 -3.43 7.04 -9.65
C ALA A 207 -3.69 6.32 -10.96
N LYS A 208 -3.11 5.12 -11.18
CA LYS A 208 -3.34 4.31 -12.39
C LYS A 208 -4.79 3.88 -12.58
N VAL A 209 -5.54 3.80 -11.50
CA VAL A 209 -6.93 3.36 -11.50
C VAL A 209 -7.89 4.49 -11.16
N GLY A 210 -7.44 5.73 -11.27
CA GLY A 210 -8.27 6.92 -11.19
C GLY A 210 -8.61 7.37 -9.77
N ALA A 211 -7.69 7.15 -8.81
CA ALA A 211 -7.76 7.81 -7.52
C ALA A 211 -7.71 9.33 -7.67
N THR A 212 -8.43 10.03 -6.82
CA THR A 212 -8.56 11.50 -6.85
C THR A 212 -7.73 12.19 -5.80
N SER A 213 -7.24 11.46 -4.80
CA SER A 213 -6.36 11.92 -3.73
C SER A 213 -5.13 11.02 -3.59
N LEU A 214 -4.21 11.38 -2.70
CA LEU A 214 -3.04 10.56 -2.40
C LEU A 214 -3.44 9.42 -1.46
N ALA A 215 -3.32 8.20 -1.94
CA ALA A 215 -3.62 6.99 -1.17
C ALA A 215 -2.64 6.77 0.00
N SER A 216 -1.47 7.42 -0.03
CA SER A 216 -0.45 7.39 1.02
C SER A 216 -0.71 8.35 2.18
N ASP A 217 -1.65 9.27 2.01
CA ASP A 217 -1.87 10.41 2.89
C ASP A 217 -2.64 10.04 4.17
N ALA A 218 -2.91 11.02 5.00
CA ALA A 218 -3.71 10.83 6.20
C ALA A 218 -5.15 10.39 5.84
N LEU A 219 -5.64 9.41 6.56
CA LEU A 219 -6.93 8.79 6.32
C LEU A 219 -8.11 9.66 6.77
N ASP A 220 -7.82 10.71 7.56
CA ASP A 220 -8.79 11.70 8.03
C ASP A 220 -8.90 12.94 7.13
N GLY A 221 -8.25 12.92 5.96
CA GLY A 221 -8.23 14.04 5.01
C GLY A 221 -7.36 15.24 5.43
N SER A 222 -6.57 15.12 6.52
CA SER A 222 -5.70 16.20 7.00
C SER A 222 -4.36 16.33 6.24
N GLY A 223 -4.08 15.43 5.32
CA GLY A 223 -3.05 15.51 4.29
C GLY A 223 -1.62 15.79 4.77
N ALA A 224 -0.90 16.56 3.98
CA ALA A 224 0.52 16.88 4.19
C ALA A 224 0.85 17.42 5.59
N THR A 225 -0.12 17.98 6.30
CA THR A 225 0.03 18.40 7.69
C THR A 225 0.21 17.21 8.64
N ALA A 226 -0.40 16.04 8.38
CA ALA A 226 -0.24 14.86 9.20
C ALA A 226 1.19 14.29 9.06
N PHE A 227 1.76 14.25 7.86
CA PHE A 227 3.14 13.82 7.65
C PHE A 227 4.13 14.75 8.36
N ALA A 228 3.99 16.07 8.15
CA ALA A 228 4.85 17.05 8.80
C ALA A 228 4.72 17.03 10.33
N LYS A 229 3.51 16.83 10.85
CA LYS A 229 3.25 16.69 12.29
C LYS A 229 3.79 15.38 12.86
N ALA A 230 3.72 14.29 12.08
CA ALA A 230 4.17 12.97 12.52
C ALA A 230 5.69 12.81 12.52
N TYR A 231 6.37 13.39 11.55
CA TYR A 231 7.81 13.18 11.30
C TYR A 231 8.64 14.46 11.37
N GLY A 232 8.02 15.59 11.70
CA GLY A 232 8.64 16.90 11.77
C GLY A 232 8.81 17.57 10.40
N THR A 233 8.85 18.89 10.40
CA THR A 233 9.06 19.71 9.19
C THR A 233 10.39 19.40 8.50
N SER A 234 11.43 19.01 9.25
CA SER A 234 12.73 18.63 8.71
C SER A 234 12.68 17.32 7.88
N ALA A 235 11.89 16.31 8.30
CA ALA A 235 11.70 15.08 7.53
C ALA A 235 10.90 15.36 6.26
N PHE A 236 9.92 16.23 6.32
CA PHE A 236 9.15 16.69 5.15
C PHE A 236 10.04 17.48 4.17
N GLU A 237 10.88 18.39 4.64
CA GLU A 237 11.83 19.14 3.81
C GLU A 237 12.91 18.22 3.22
N THR A 238 13.37 17.21 3.97
CA THR A 238 14.29 16.19 3.44
C THR A 238 13.64 15.35 2.37
N ALA A 239 12.38 14.95 2.54
CA ALA A 239 11.60 14.24 1.52
C ALA A 239 11.45 15.06 0.24
N LYS A 240 11.17 16.35 0.39
CA LYS A 240 11.06 17.32 -0.70
C LYS A 240 12.39 17.54 -1.42
N ALA A 241 13.51 17.65 -0.68
CA ALA A 241 14.86 17.81 -1.23
C ALA A 241 15.31 16.55 -1.99
N ASN A 242 15.03 15.36 -1.46
CA ASN A 242 15.33 14.08 -2.11
C ASN A 242 14.52 13.90 -3.41
N PHE A 243 13.26 14.32 -3.42
CA PHE A 243 12.41 14.31 -4.61
C PHE A 243 12.93 15.29 -5.68
N ALA A 244 13.35 16.50 -5.28
CA ALA A 244 13.94 17.49 -6.18
C ALA A 244 15.27 16.98 -6.77
N SER A 245 16.10 16.31 -5.97
CA SER A 245 17.34 15.66 -6.42
C SER A 245 17.07 14.52 -7.40
N LEU A 246 16.05 13.70 -7.17
CA LEU A 246 15.64 12.63 -8.08
C LEU A 246 15.14 13.19 -9.42
N ALA A 247 14.39 14.29 -9.39
CA ALA A 247 13.93 14.98 -10.59
C ALA A 247 15.09 15.55 -11.44
N SER A 248 16.17 16.02 -10.80
CA SER A 248 17.36 16.52 -11.49
C SER A 248 18.21 15.42 -12.12
N VAL A 249 18.30 14.24 -11.46
CA VAL A 249 19.06 13.07 -11.97
C VAL A 249 18.36 12.39 -13.15
N THR A 250 17.03 12.47 -13.23
CA THR A 250 16.24 11.86 -14.32
C THR A 250 16.16 12.73 -15.58
N GLY A 251 16.91 13.85 -15.65
CA GLY A 251 16.93 14.71 -16.85
C GLY A 251 15.61 15.43 -17.13
N LEU A 252 14.72 15.51 -16.14
CA LEU A 252 13.56 16.39 -16.16
C LEU A 252 14.09 17.82 -16.05
N GLY A 253 14.38 18.37 -17.23
CA GLY A 253 15.10 19.62 -17.43
C GLY A 253 14.59 20.76 -16.57
N THR A 254 15.51 21.65 -16.29
CA THR A 254 15.41 22.96 -15.64
C THR A 254 14.36 23.93 -16.22
N GLY A 255 13.21 23.40 -16.62
CA GLY A 255 12.05 24.16 -17.08
C GLY A 255 11.08 24.56 -15.95
N LEU A 256 11.51 24.49 -14.69
CA LEU A 256 10.80 25.07 -13.56
C LEU A 256 11.28 26.51 -13.32
N GLY A 257 11.32 27.30 -14.38
CA GLY A 257 11.30 28.75 -14.25
C GLY A 257 10.02 29.15 -13.55
N ASP A 258 10.14 29.85 -12.40
CA ASP A 258 9.06 30.52 -11.67
C ASP A 258 7.93 29.62 -11.10
N ALA A 259 8.27 28.48 -10.50
CA ALA A 259 7.44 27.96 -9.45
C ALA A 259 7.73 28.75 -8.16
N GLN A 260 7.06 29.89 -8.04
CA GLN A 260 7.05 30.70 -6.82
C GLN A 260 6.68 29.80 -5.65
N VAL A 261 7.64 29.54 -4.77
CA VAL A 261 7.40 28.89 -3.47
C VAL A 261 6.52 29.85 -2.70
N ILE A 262 5.22 29.60 -2.72
CA ILE A 262 4.27 30.34 -1.88
C ILE A 262 4.51 29.84 -0.46
N THR A 263 5.39 30.55 0.26
CA THR A 263 5.42 30.55 1.72
C THR A 263 4.18 31.30 2.17
N GLY A 264 3.01 30.67 2.05
CA GLY A 264 1.72 31.26 2.42
C GLY A 264 1.40 30.90 3.85
N SER A 265 1.09 31.95 4.62
CA SER A 265 0.36 31.90 5.88
C SER A 265 -0.84 30.94 5.84
N ALA A 266 -0.99 30.18 6.86
CA ALA A 266 -2.10 29.55 7.57
C ALA A 266 -3.40 29.10 6.87
N ASP A 267 -3.55 29.06 5.53
CA ASP A 267 -4.81 28.69 4.88
C ASP A 267 -4.66 27.82 3.61
N THR A 268 -3.75 26.86 3.61
CA THR A 268 -3.54 26.00 2.42
C THR A 268 -3.50 24.51 2.72
N SER A 269 -4.63 23.96 3.16
CA SER A 269 -4.84 22.51 3.30
C SER A 269 -4.87 21.73 1.96
N GLY A 270 -4.75 22.43 0.82
CA GLY A 270 -4.79 21.83 -0.51
C GLY A 270 -3.49 21.84 -1.31
N SER A 271 -2.46 22.62 -0.90
CA SER A 271 -1.35 22.96 -1.80
C SER A 271 -0.29 21.86 -1.97
N ALA A 272 0.01 21.09 -0.93
CA ALA A 272 1.02 20.03 -1.03
C ALA A 272 0.49 18.80 -1.78
N ALA A 273 -0.77 18.43 -1.54
CA ALA A 273 -1.44 17.37 -2.29
C ALA A 273 -1.64 17.77 -3.76
N ALA A 274 -2.02 19.01 -4.03
CA ALA A 274 -2.15 19.56 -5.38
C ALA A 274 -0.79 19.62 -6.10
N TRP A 275 0.29 19.96 -5.39
CA TRP A 275 1.64 19.98 -5.93
C TRP A 275 2.16 18.57 -6.24
N ALA A 276 1.99 17.60 -5.31
CA ALA A 276 2.36 16.20 -5.54
C ALA A 276 1.57 15.60 -6.70
N LYS A 277 0.29 15.92 -6.81
CA LYS A 277 -0.58 15.53 -7.94
C LYS A 277 -0.12 16.16 -9.26
N ALA A 278 0.25 17.44 -9.26
CA ALA A 278 0.77 18.13 -10.44
C ALA A 278 2.15 17.61 -10.88
N ALA A 279 3.03 17.29 -9.93
CA ALA A 279 4.31 16.65 -10.19
C ALA A 279 4.14 15.25 -10.80
N LEU A 280 3.19 14.45 -10.27
CA LEU A 280 2.87 13.12 -10.78
C LEU A 280 2.29 13.17 -12.21
N MET A 281 1.43 14.15 -12.51
CA MET A 281 0.89 14.36 -13.85
C MET A 281 1.96 14.76 -14.87
N ARG A 282 2.96 15.56 -14.48
CA ARG A 282 4.07 15.95 -15.36
C ARG A 282 5.01 14.79 -15.68
N VAL A 283 5.27 13.90 -14.74
CA VAL A 283 6.06 12.66 -14.97
C VAL A 283 5.35 11.69 -15.93
N ASN A 284 4.03 11.68 -15.94
CA ASN A 284 3.24 10.81 -16.84
C ASN A 284 2.92 11.45 -18.21
N GLY A 285 3.14 12.75 -18.39
CA GLY A 285 2.72 13.51 -19.59
C GLY A 285 3.81 13.79 -20.61
N THR A 286 5.08 13.52 -20.34
CA THR A 286 6.17 13.72 -21.30
C THR A 286 6.42 12.47 -22.14
N GLN A 287 5.88 12.45 -23.35
CA GLN A 287 6.39 11.58 -24.42
C GLN A 287 7.82 12.01 -24.75
N PRO A 288 8.77 11.08 -24.89
CA PRO A 288 10.10 11.42 -25.37
C PRO A 288 10.01 11.83 -26.84
N SER A 289 10.48 13.03 -27.15
CA SER A 289 10.76 13.46 -28.52
C SER A 289 11.83 12.56 -29.14
N ALA A 290 11.59 12.08 -30.34
CA ALA A 290 12.49 11.23 -31.10
C ALA A 290 13.85 11.90 -31.28
N GLY A 291 14.94 11.25 -30.82
CA GLY A 291 16.26 11.67 -31.20
C GLY A 291 17.42 11.44 -30.24
N ALA A 292 17.45 10.34 -29.46
CA ALA A 292 18.67 9.91 -28.79
C ALA A 292 18.84 8.39 -28.86
N PRO A 293 20.07 7.85 -29.04
CA PRO A 293 20.29 6.42 -29.19
C PRO A 293 20.01 5.71 -27.89
N THR A 294 19.06 4.80 -27.92
CA THR A 294 18.63 3.99 -26.79
C THR A 294 19.62 2.86 -26.53
N ASN A 295 20.24 2.84 -25.37
CA ASN A 295 21.01 1.70 -24.89
C ASN A 295 20.01 0.71 -24.22
N PRO A 296 19.79 -0.51 -24.77
CA PRO A 296 18.71 -1.41 -24.32
C PRO A 296 18.92 -2.02 -22.92
N ALA A 297 20.10 -1.86 -22.31
CA ALA A 297 20.42 -2.46 -21.01
C ALA A 297 19.85 -1.68 -19.80
N SER A 298 19.53 -0.39 -19.92
CA SER A 298 19.07 0.43 -18.79
C SER A 298 17.56 0.40 -18.54
N ASN A 299 16.76 -0.03 -19.51
CA ASN A 299 15.29 -0.05 -19.40
C ASN A 299 14.73 -1.30 -18.71
N ALA A 300 15.48 -2.40 -18.64
CA ALA A 300 15.00 -3.64 -18.02
C ALA A 300 14.87 -3.53 -16.48
N SER A 301 15.70 -2.71 -15.84
CA SER A 301 15.69 -2.57 -14.37
C SER A 301 14.53 -1.70 -13.85
N ALA A 302 14.14 -0.67 -14.60
CA ALA A 302 13.07 0.26 -14.18
C ALA A 302 11.66 -0.38 -14.29
N VAL A 303 11.46 -1.23 -15.31
CA VAL A 303 10.15 -1.89 -15.55
C VAL A 303 9.88 -3.00 -14.51
N ASN A 304 10.94 -3.62 -13.95
CA ASN A 304 10.81 -4.70 -12.97
C ASN A 304 10.45 -4.21 -11.55
N LEU A 305 10.65 -2.93 -11.24
CA LEU A 305 10.28 -2.34 -9.95
C LEU A 305 8.77 -2.09 -9.80
N LEU A 306 8.00 -2.19 -10.90
CA LEU A 306 6.58 -1.83 -10.95
C LEU A 306 5.64 -3.03 -11.06
N ARG A 307 6.16 -4.26 -11.23
CA ARG A 307 5.34 -5.46 -11.19
C ARG A 307 5.21 -5.95 -9.75
N PRO A 308 3.99 -6.16 -9.23
CA PRO A 308 3.82 -6.87 -7.97
C PRO A 308 4.42 -8.27 -8.15
N ARG A 309 5.54 -8.54 -7.46
CA ARG A 309 6.07 -9.90 -7.40
C ARG A 309 5.31 -10.65 -6.31
N PRO A 310 4.87 -11.89 -6.58
CA PRO A 310 4.25 -12.76 -5.56
C PRO A 310 5.09 -12.90 -4.30
N ASP A 311 6.42 -12.77 -4.44
CA ASP A 311 7.39 -12.84 -3.35
C ASP A 311 7.25 -11.72 -2.31
N ASN A 312 6.70 -10.55 -2.67
CA ASN A 312 6.50 -9.44 -1.74
C ASN A 312 5.34 -9.73 -0.77
N ALA A 313 4.27 -10.34 -1.26
CA ALA A 313 3.17 -10.81 -0.42
C ALA A 313 3.62 -11.96 0.49
N ARG A 314 4.41 -12.90 -0.03
CA ARG A 314 4.94 -14.04 0.71
C ARG A 314 5.72 -13.65 1.97
N LEU A 315 6.46 -12.54 1.92
CA LEU A 315 7.30 -12.15 3.03
C LEU A 315 6.54 -11.45 4.15
N ALA A 316 5.58 -10.61 3.83
CA ALA A 316 4.67 -10.04 4.81
C ALA A 316 4.02 -11.17 5.64
N TYR A 317 3.69 -12.25 4.98
CA TYR A 317 3.02 -13.40 5.59
C TYR A 317 3.94 -14.37 6.32
N LEU A 318 5.17 -14.56 5.87
CA LEU A 318 6.17 -15.36 6.60
C LEU A 318 6.57 -14.69 7.93
N MET A 319 6.57 -13.35 7.98
CA MET A 319 6.84 -12.63 9.20
C MET A 319 5.68 -12.67 10.19
N LEU A 320 4.42 -12.65 9.72
CA LEU A 320 3.26 -12.89 10.60
C LEU A 320 3.29 -14.28 11.26
N ALA A 321 3.78 -15.28 10.54
CA ALA A 321 3.92 -16.64 11.07
C ALA A 321 5.08 -16.79 12.07
N SER A 322 6.12 -15.95 11.98
CA SER A 322 7.31 -16.03 12.85
C SER A 322 7.24 -15.15 14.09
N LEU A 323 6.32 -14.17 14.15
CA LEU A 323 6.15 -13.27 15.28
C LEU A 323 5.02 -13.73 16.23
N GLY A 324 4.39 -14.87 15.94
CA GLY A 324 3.35 -15.51 16.77
C GLY A 324 3.83 -16.77 17.47
N ALA A 325 5.14 -16.97 17.62
CA ALA A 325 5.72 -18.04 18.40
C ALA A 325 6.36 -17.51 19.69
#